data_c25e30094b9b8ae45ea8194228034429
#
_entry.id   c25e30094b9b8ae45ea8194228034429
#
_cell.length_a   1.000
_cell.length_b   1.000
_cell.length_c   1.000
_cell.angle_alpha   90.00
_cell.angle_beta   90.00
_cell.angle_gamma   90.00
#
_symmetry.space_group_name_H-M   'P 1'
#
loop_
_entity.id
_entity.type
_entity.pdbx_description
1 polymer ?
#
loop_
_entity_poly.entity_id
_entity_poly.type
_entity_poly.pdbx_seq_one_letter_code
_entity_poly.pdbx_strand_id
1 'polypeptide(L)'
;MTKITEIQAREILDSRGNPTVEVDVTLECGVQGRAAVPSGASTGEHEAIELRDGDKKRFLGKGVSKAVKNVDQKIAPVLYGLDAADQLSVDRAMLELDGTETKSKLGANAILAVSLANAKAAAAALGQPLFKYLGGPNAKVLPVPMANVINGGAHSDAPIDFQEFMIMPHGFATFSKGLQAITEIFHALKGVLKKKGLSTAVGDEGGFAPKLESADAALDAIAQAVKDAGYKLGKDIFLALDVAASEFYTGNETYVFKKSSGQKLTGDEMVEFYARLCAKYPIVSIEDGCAEGDWVTWKKLTDKLGSTTQLVGDDLFVTNVKFLKKGIDTGTANSILVKVNQIGSLTETLDAVELAQTNRYTAVLSHRSGETEDATIADIAVATNCGQIKTGSLSRTDRTAKYNQLLRIEQLLGRNAVYAGRSALPKGR
;
A
#
# COMPACT_ATOMS: atom_id res chain seq x y z
N MET A 1 -20.29 -2.94 27.69
CA MET A 1 -19.19 -1.95 27.70
C MET A 1 -18.67 -1.64 26.29
N THR A 2 -18.73 -2.58 25.37
CA THR A 2 -18.26 -2.46 23.98
C THR A 2 -19.37 -2.18 22.96
N LYS A 3 -20.59 -1.89 23.40
CA LYS A 3 -21.68 -1.52 22.48
C LYS A 3 -21.45 -0.15 21.87
N ILE A 4 -21.71 -0.05 20.58
CA ILE A 4 -21.63 1.21 19.82
C ILE A 4 -22.80 2.11 20.24
N THR A 5 -22.51 3.32 20.70
CA THR A 5 -23.51 4.30 21.14
C THR A 5 -23.57 5.53 20.24
N GLU A 6 -22.46 5.89 19.59
CA GLU A 6 -22.40 7.04 18.70
C GLU A 6 -21.42 6.79 17.56
N ILE A 7 -21.77 7.24 16.37
CA ILE A 7 -20.88 7.28 15.18
C ILE A 7 -21.04 8.66 14.58
N GLN A 8 -19.92 9.35 14.39
CA GLN A 8 -19.89 10.70 13.81
C GLN A 8 -18.86 10.76 12.70
N ALA A 9 -19.30 11.14 11.50
CA ALA A 9 -18.42 11.32 10.35
C ALA A 9 -18.15 12.81 10.08
N ARG A 10 -17.01 13.07 9.45
CA ARG A 10 -16.64 14.39 8.95
C ARG A 10 -15.80 14.29 7.69
N GLU A 11 -15.77 15.41 6.98
CA GLU A 11 -14.85 15.62 5.87
C GLU A 11 -13.59 16.28 6.41
N ILE A 12 -12.42 15.71 6.08
CA ILE A 12 -11.10 16.26 6.36
C ILE A 12 -10.31 16.36 5.04
N LEU A 13 -9.10 16.92 5.06
CA LEU A 13 -8.23 16.98 3.88
C LEU A 13 -7.17 15.88 3.92
N ASP A 14 -6.95 15.27 2.76
CA ASP A 14 -5.84 14.34 2.54
C ASP A 14 -4.52 15.09 2.26
N SER A 15 -3.42 14.34 2.08
CA SER A 15 -2.08 14.87 1.80
C SER A 15 -1.94 15.62 0.48
N ARG A 16 -2.94 15.53 -0.40
CA ARG A 16 -3.02 16.27 -1.66
C ARG A 16 -3.99 17.47 -1.58
N GLY A 17 -4.56 17.74 -0.40
CA GLY A 17 -5.56 18.79 -0.19
C GLY A 17 -6.94 18.46 -0.75
N ASN A 18 -7.22 17.19 -1.05
CA ASN A 18 -8.55 16.73 -1.44
C ASN A 18 -9.34 16.26 -0.21
N PRO A 19 -10.67 16.44 -0.19
CA PRO A 19 -11.50 15.90 0.87
C PRO A 19 -11.42 14.37 0.98
N THR A 20 -11.43 13.87 2.21
CA THR A 20 -11.61 12.46 2.54
C THR A 20 -12.48 12.31 3.79
N VAL A 21 -12.87 11.06 4.11
CA VAL A 21 -13.77 10.76 5.23
C VAL A 21 -12.97 10.40 6.48
N GLU A 22 -13.33 11.00 7.61
CA GLU A 22 -12.90 10.60 8.95
C GLU A 22 -14.13 10.26 9.79
N VAL A 23 -14.03 9.21 10.60
CA VAL A 23 -15.12 8.74 11.47
C VAL A 23 -14.62 8.55 12.90
N ASP A 24 -15.45 8.96 13.85
CA ASP A 24 -15.36 8.59 15.25
C ASP A 24 -16.44 7.56 15.60
N VAL A 25 -16.06 6.48 16.27
CA VAL A 25 -16.96 5.49 16.87
C VAL A 25 -16.80 5.56 18.37
N THR A 26 -17.88 5.88 19.09
CA THR A 26 -17.91 5.95 20.56
C THR A 26 -18.67 4.75 21.12
N LEU A 27 -18.13 4.15 22.17
CA LEU A 27 -18.71 2.98 22.83
C LEU A 27 -19.38 3.37 24.15
N GLU A 28 -20.26 2.49 24.66
CA GLU A 28 -20.99 2.66 25.94
C GLU A 28 -20.06 2.98 27.12
N CYS A 29 -18.83 2.49 27.13
CA CYS A 29 -17.84 2.81 28.15
C CYS A 29 -17.19 4.19 28.00
N GLY A 30 -17.58 4.99 26.99
CA GLY A 30 -17.03 6.32 26.71
C GLY A 30 -15.71 6.30 25.89
N VAL A 31 -15.19 5.14 25.54
CA VAL A 31 -14.01 5.02 24.69
C VAL A 31 -14.37 5.35 23.24
N GLN A 32 -13.49 6.07 22.56
CA GLN A 32 -13.65 6.47 21.16
C GLN A 32 -12.51 5.93 20.30
N GLY A 33 -12.85 5.44 19.12
CA GLY A 33 -11.90 5.11 18.05
C GLY A 33 -12.08 6.06 16.86
N ARG A 34 -10.98 6.55 16.29
CA ARG A 34 -10.97 7.46 15.14
C ARG A 34 -10.18 6.85 13.99
N ALA A 35 -10.73 6.92 12.77
CA ALA A 35 -10.02 6.53 11.56
C ALA A 35 -10.33 7.49 10.40
N ALA A 36 -9.30 7.76 9.60
CA ALA A 36 -9.41 8.48 8.35
C ALA A 36 -8.98 7.57 7.20
N VAL A 37 -9.67 7.67 6.06
CA VAL A 37 -9.44 6.78 4.93
C VAL A 37 -8.56 7.41 3.86
N PRO A 38 -7.69 6.63 3.19
CA PRO A 38 -6.88 7.10 2.09
C PRO A 38 -7.68 7.19 0.78
N SER A 39 -7.09 7.84 -0.23
CA SER A 39 -7.67 8.03 -1.56
C SER A 39 -6.64 7.79 -2.66
N GLY A 40 -6.97 7.03 -3.71
CA GLY A 40 -6.10 6.80 -4.86
C GLY A 40 -6.02 7.99 -5.82
N ALA A 41 -4.91 8.09 -6.57
CA ALA A 41 -4.78 8.96 -7.75
C ALA A 41 -5.11 8.18 -9.02
N SER A 42 -4.45 7.05 -9.24
CA SER A 42 -4.85 6.01 -10.18
C SER A 42 -5.70 4.97 -9.46
N THR A 43 -6.69 4.40 -10.12
CA THR A 43 -7.56 3.37 -9.55
C THR A 43 -7.69 2.23 -10.55
N GLY A 44 -7.50 0.99 -10.11
CA GLY A 44 -7.79 -0.20 -10.89
C GLY A 44 -9.28 -0.24 -11.27
N GLU A 45 -9.59 -0.81 -12.42
CA GLU A 45 -10.97 -0.85 -12.96
C GLU A 45 -11.97 -1.53 -12.00
N HIS A 46 -11.48 -2.46 -11.19
CA HIS A 46 -12.29 -3.29 -10.30
C HIS A 46 -12.24 -2.90 -8.83
N GLU A 47 -11.69 -1.74 -8.48
CA GLU A 47 -11.68 -1.25 -7.09
C GLU A 47 -13.11 -0.94 -6.60
N ALA A 48 -13.33 -1.09 -5.29
CA ALA A 48 -14.54 -0.60 -4.64
C ALA A 48 -14.66 0.93 -4.79
N ILE A 49 -15.90 1.42 -4.92
CA ILE A 49 -16.15 2.81 -5.31
C ILE A 49 -15.94 3.77 -4.16
N GLU A 50 -14.99 4.69 -4.32
CA GLU A 50 -14.86 5.87 -3.50
C GLU A 50 -15.97 6.87 -3.88
N LEU A 51 -16.93 7.07 -2.97
CA LEU A 51 -18.07 7.94 -3.23
C LEU A 51 -17.68 9.41 -3.14
N ARG A 52 -17.75 10.12 -4.28
CA ARG A 52 -17.52 11.56 -4.41
C ARG A 52 -18.81 12.30 -4.73
N ASP A 53 -18.90 13.58 -4.32
CA ASP A 53 -20.12 14.39 -4.51
C ASP A 53 -20.39 14.73 -5.97
N GLY A 54 -19.33 14.93 -6.77
CA GLY A 54 -19.44 15.33 -8.18
C GLY A 54 -19.83 16.79 -8.41
N ASP A 55 -20.09 17.55 -7.34
CA ASP A 55 -20.43 18.97 -7.44
C ASP A 55 -19.18 19.81 -7.72
N LYS A 56 -18.99 20.25 -8.96
CA LYS A 56 -17.83 21.04 -9.38
C LYS A 56 -17.70 22.38 -8.66
N LYS A 57 -18.76 22.90 -8.05
CA LYS A 57 -18.75 24.16 -7.28
C LYS A 57 -18.12 23.96 -5.89
N ARG A 58 -17.99 22.73 -5.43
CA ARG A 58 -17.42 22.39 -4.14
C ARG A 58 -16.27 21.42 -4.29
N PHE A 59 -15.06 21.81 -3.86
CA PHE A 59 -13.82 21.02 -3.99
C PHE A 59 -13.61 20.43 -5.41
N LEU A 60 -14.01 21.17 -6.44
CA LEU A 60 -13.87 20.76 -7.85
C LEU A 60 -14.51 19.40 -8.17
N GLY A 61 -15.57 19.04 -7.44
CA GLY A 61 -16.26 17.75 -7.57
C GLY A 61 -15.76 16.64 -6.65
N LYS A 62 -14.68 16.88 -5.91
CA LYS A 62 -14.03 15.87 -5.06
C LYS A 62 -14.54 15.81 -3.62
N GLY A 63 -15.58 16.61 -3.25
CA GLY A 63 -16.21 16.56 -1.93
C GLY A 63 -16.71 15.15 -1.58
N VAL A 64 -16.82 14.85 -0.28
CA VAL A 64 -17.28 13.55 0.25
C VAL A 64 -18.48 13.68 1.18
N SER A 65 -19.25 14.79 1.06
CA SER A 65 -20.40 15.03 1.92
C SER A 65 -21.51 13.98 1.79
N LYS A 66 -21.64 13.32 0.62
CA LYS A 66 -22.57 12.19 0.43
C LYS A 66 -22.12 10.97 1.26
N ALA A 67 -20.83 10.66 1.27
CA ALA A 67 -20.27 9.57 2.07
C ALA A 67 -20.47 9.86 3.56
N VAL A 68 -20.16 11.08 4.02
CA VAL A 68 -20.41 11.53 5.41
C VAL A 68 -21.86 11.35 5.79
N LYS A 69 -22.81 11.82 4.95
CA LYS A 69 -24.27 11.64 5.20
C LYS A 69 -24.65 10.17 5.23
N ASN A 70 -24.07 9.33 4.38
CA ASN A 70 -24.34 7.88 4.41
C ASN A 70 -23.88 7.25 5.74
N VAL A 71 -22.75 7.68 6.30
CA VAL A 71 -22.33 7.24 7.64
C VAL A 71 -23.36 7.66 8.68
N ASP A 72 -23.66 8.97 8.79
CA ASP A 72 -24.48 9.48 9.90
C ASP A 72 -25.94 9.03 9.81
N GLN A 73 -26.50 8.94 8.58
CA GLN A 73 -27.96 8.73 8.40
C GLN A 73 -28.35 7.29 8.05
N LYS A 74 -27.42 6.48 7.53
CA LYS A 74 -27.72 5.11 7.10
C LYS A 74 -26.93 4.06 7.87
N ILE A 75 -25.61 4.23 8.00
CA ILE A 75 -24.72 3.25 8.65
C ILE A 75 -24.90 3.31 10.15
N ALA A 76 -24.79 4.48 10.77
CA ALA A 76 -24.84 4.64 12.22
C ALA A 76 -26.10 4.05 12.85
N PRO A 77 -27.34 4.30 12.34
CA PRO A 77 -28.56 3.73 12.93
C PRO A 77 -28.59 2.18 12.95
N VAL A 78 -27.95 1.53 11.96
CA VAL A 78 -27.91 0.06 11.86
C VAL A 78 -26.90 -0.55 12.82
N LEU A 79 -25.87 0.20 13.19
CA LEU A 79 -24.77 -0.28 14.04
C LEU A 79 -24.99 0.02 15.52
N TYR A 80 -25.89 0.94 15.90
CA TYR A 80 -26.17 1.25 17.31
C TYR A 80 -26.60 0.02 18.09
N GLY A 81 -25.93 -0.20 19.22
CA GLY A 81 -26.16 -1.33 20.12
C GLY A 81 -25.42 -2.61 19.73
N LEU A 82 -24.80 -2.69 18.54
CA LEU A 82 -23.92 -3.81 18.21
C LEU A 82 -22.66 -3.78 19.08
N ASP A 83 -22.10 -4.96 19.30
CA ASP A 83 -20.82 -5.10 20.00
C ASP A 83 -19.66 -4.77 19.04
N ALA A 84 -18.93 -3.70 19.33
CA ALA A 84 -17.77 -3.30 18.54
C ALA A 84 -16.65 -4.37 18.52
N ALA A 85 -16.59 -5.24 19.51
CA ALA A 85 -15.62 -6.35 19.55
C ALA A 85 -15.96 -7.46 18.53
N ASP A 86 -17.19 -7.53 18.03
CA ASP A 86 -17.60 -8.40 16.93
C ASP A 86 -17.46 -7.67 15.59
N GLN A 87 -16.20 -7.47 15.14
CA GLN A 87 -15.88 -6.79 13.88
C GLN A 87 -16.58 -7.41 12.67
N LEU A 88 -16.69 -8.74 12.65
CA LEU A 88 -17.33 -9.46 11.55
C LEU A 88 -18.80 -9.06 11.39
N SER A 89 -19.54 -9.00 12.49
CA SER A 89 -20.95 -8.58 12.48
C SER A 89 -21.11 -7.11 12.12
N VAL A 90 -20.21 -6.23 12.59
CA VAL A 90 -20.22 -4.80 12.23
C VAL A 90 -19.97 -4.61 10.74
N ASP A 91 -18.95 -5.22 10.18
CA ASP A 91 -18.63 -5.09 8.75
C ASP A 91 -19.74 -5.72 7.89
N ARG A 92 -20.23 -6.90 8.26
CA ARG A 92 -21.33 -7.57 7.55
C ARG A 92 -22.58 -6.70 7.50
N ALA A 93 -22.98 -6.07 8.60
CA ALA A 93 -24.16 -5.20 8.63
C ALA A 93 -24.03 -4.05 7.64
N MET A 94 -22.84 -3.46 7.48
CA MET A 94 -22.58 -2.40 6.49
C MET A 94 -22.60 -2.94 5.06
N LEU A 95 -22.01 -4.10 4.81
CA LEU A 95 -21.96 -4.73 3.48
C LEU A 95 -23.37 -5.13 3.01
N GLU A 96 -24.19 -5.71 3.88
CA GLU A 96 -25.58 -6.06 3.60
C GLU A 96 -26.45 -4.81 3.34
N LEU A 97 -26.21 -3.72 4.09
CA LEU A 97 -26.90 -2.43 3.88
C LEU A 97 -26.55 -1.82 2.52
N ASP A 98 -25.31 -1.90 2.07
CA ASP A 98 -24.92 -1.49 0.72
C ASP A 98 -25.52 -2.44 -0.34
N GLY A 99 -25.33 -3.73 -0.19
CA GLY A 99 -25.85 -4.79 -1.04
C GLY A 99 -25.34 -4.76 -2.49
N THR A 100 -24.25 -4.01 -2.79
CA THR A 100 -23.60 -3.99 -4.10
C THR A 100 -22.19 -4.54 -4.02
N GLU A 101 -21.71 -5.17 -5.09
CA GLU A 101 -20.36 -5.76 -5.13
C GLU A 101 -19.26 -4.71 -4.95
N THR A 102 -19.46 -3.51 -5.50
CA THR A 102 -18.49 -2.42 -5.50
C THR A 102 -18.74 -1.35 -4.43
N LYS A 103 -19.67 -1.59 -3.50
CA LYS A 103 -20.03 -0.63 -2.43
C LYS A 103 -20.52 0.73 -2.97
N SER A 104 -21.23 0.69 -4.12
CA SER A 104 -21.60 1.90 -4.87
C SER A 104 -22.72 2.73 -4.24
N LYS A 105 -23.53 2.16 -3.32
CA LYS A 105 -24.64 2.88 -2.67
C LYS A 105 -24.19 3.72 -1.47
N LEU A 106 -23.32 3.17 -0.64
CA LEU A 106 -22.83 3.85 0.57
C LEU A 106 -21.50 4.53 0.33
N GLY A 107 -20.64 3.93 -0.49
CA GLY A 107 -19.26 4.29 -0.74
C GLY A 107 -18.30 3.46 0.10
N ALA A 108 -17.27 2.91 -0.54
CA ALA A 108 -16.22 2.16 0.15
C ALA A 108 -15.50 3.03 1.20
N ASN A 109 -15.33 4.33 0.94
CA ASN A 109 -14.75 5.28 1.89
C ASN A 109 -15.61 5.45 3.16
N ALA A 110 -16.95 5.46 3.05
CA ALA A 110 -17.85 5.51 4.20
C ALA A 110 -17.77 4.23 5.03
N ILE A 111 -17.84 3.07 4.39
CA ILE A 111 -17.79 1.75 5.05
C ILE A 111 -16.44 1.55 5.74
N LEU A 112 -15.33 1.80 5.03
CA LEU A 112 -13.99 1.60 5.56
C LEU A 112 -13.69 2.50 6.76
N ALA A 113 -14.10 3.78 6.72
CA ALA A 113 -13.86 4.70 7.82
C ALA A 113 -14.51 4.20 9.12
N VAL A 114 -15.76 3.72 9.03
CA VAL A 114 -16.47 3.13 10.18
C VAL A 114 -15.81 1.83 10.62
N SER A 115 -15.48 0.94 9.70
CA SER A 115 -14.84 -0.35 9.97
C SER A 115 -13.54 -0.20 10.76
N LEU A 116 -12.65 0.70 10.31
CA LEU A 116 -11.37 0.96 10.99
C LEU A 116 -11.55 1.69 12.33
N ALA A 117 -12.46 2.67 12.41
CA ALA A 117 -12.76 3.38 13.64
C ALA A 117 -13.34 2.43 14.70
N ASN A 118 -14.21 1.50 14.30
CA ASN A 118 -14.76 0.46 15.16
C ASN A 118 -13.66 -0.42 15.75
N ALA A 119 -12.76 -0.94 14.92
CA ALA A 119 -11.64 -1.76 15.39
C ALA A 119 -10.77 -1.03 16.42
N LYS A 120 -10.49 0.26 16.19
CA LYS A 120 -9.74 1.09 17.13
C LYS A 120 -10.48 1.31 18.45
N ALA A 121 -11.79 1.57 18.40
CA ALA A 121 -12.62 1.72 19.59
C ALA A 121 -12.65 0.42 20.41
N ALA A 122 -12.87 -0.72 19.76
CA ALA A 122 -12.87 -2.02 20.40
C ALA A 122 -11.51 -2.35 21.05
N ALA A 123 -10.42 -2.16 20.33
CA ALA A 123 -9.07 -2.37 20.85
C ALA A 123 -8.80 -1.52 22.11
N ALA A 124 -9.14 -0.23 22.07
CA ALA A 124 -8.96 0.69 23.18
C ALA A 124 -9.84 0.32 24.39
N ALA A 125 -11.11 -0.06 24.16
CA ALA A 125 -12.02 -0.51 25.23
C ALA A 125 -11.54 -1.80 25.92
N LEU A 126 -10.83 -2.66 25.18
CA LEU A 126 -10.21 -3.88 25.71
C LEU A 126 -8.80 -3.66 26.27
N GLY A 127 -8.30 -2.41 26.27
CA GLY A 127 -6.97 -2.06 26.79
C GLY A 127 -5.83 -2.67 25.96
N GLN A 128 -6.05 -2.96 24.67
CA GLN A 128 -5.07 -3.57 23.79
C GLN A 128 -4.56 -2.60 22.70
N PRO A 129 -3.27 -2.63 22.36
CA PRO A 129 -2.81 -2.02 21.13
C PRO A 129 -3.51 -2.64 19.92
N LEU A 130 -3.81 -1.84 18.88
CA LEU A 130 -4.59 -2.29 17.73
C LEU A 130 -4.00 -3.53 17.04
N PHE A 131 -2.68 -3.55 16.83
CA PHE A 131 -2.03 -4.71 16.19
C PHE A 131 -2.20 -6.02 16.98
N LYS A 132 -2.26 -5.94 18.33
CA LYS A 132 -2.50 -7.13 19.16
C LYS A 132 -3.96 -7.53 19.19
N TYR A 133 -4.88 -6.56 19.21
CA TYR A 133 -6.31 -6.82 19.13
C TYR A 133 -6.65 -7.56 17.83
N LEU A 134 -6.12 -7.11 16.69
CA LEU A 134 -6.38 -7.71 15.39
C LEU A 134 -5.63 -9.05 15.17
N GLY A 135 -4.36 -9.12 15.56
CA GLY A 135 -3.50 -10.26 15.23
C GLY A 135 -3.27 -11.27 16.37
N GLY A 136 -3.87 -11.00 17.55
CA GLY A 136 -3.74 -11.85 18.72
C GLY A 136 -2.34 -11.88 19.32
N PRO A 137 -2.06 -12.86 20.22
CA PRO A 137 -0.80 -12.89 20.99
C PRO A 137 0.45 -13.14 20.14
N ASN A 138 0.31 -13.66 18.91
CA ASN A 138 1.43 -13.94 18.02
C ASN A 138 1.75 -12.82 17.02
N ALA A 139 1.07 -11.68 17.08
CA ALA A 139 1.40 -10.48 16.30
C ALA A 139 2.71 -9.88 16.80
N LYS A 140 3.81 -10.04 16.03
CA LYS A 140 5.16 -9.67 16.45
C LYS A 140 6.13 -9.36 15.32
N VAL A 141 5.73 -9.58 14.05
CA VAL A 141 6.64 -9.41 12.91
C VAL A 141 6.58 -7.98 12.41
N LEU A 142 7.67 -7.24 12.58
CA LEU A 142 7.88 -5.91 12.01
C LEU A 142 8.14 -6.07 10.50
N PRO A 143 7.39 -5.37 9.65
CA PRO A 143 7.52 -5.50 8.21
C PRO A 143 8.80 -4.83 7.68
N VAL A 144 9.34 -5.36 6.58
CA VAL A 144 10.35 -4.69 5.76
C VAL A 144 9.69 -3.55 5.00
N PRO A 145 10.16 -2.30 5.14
CA PRO A 145 9.64 -1.21 4.33
C PRO A 145 10.13 -1.28 2.88
N MET A 146 9.21 -1.04 1.94
CA MET A 146 9.48 -0.76 0.54
C MET A 146 9.43 0.77 0.38
N ALA A 147 10.57 1.44 0.57
CA ALA A 147 10.63 2.88 0.63
C ALA A 147 10.82 3.48 -0.78
N ASN A 148 9.81 4.17 -1.28
CA ASN A 148 9.86 4.87 -2.57
C ASN A 148 10.80 6.08 -2.49
N VAL A 149 11.93 6.05 -3.18
CA VAL A 149 12.95 7.11 -3.13
C VAL A 149 13.06 7.93 -4.42
N ILE A 150 12.63 7.37 -5.57
CA ILE A 150 12.54 8.08 -6.87
C ILE A 150 11.18 7.78 -7.51
N ASN A 151 10.49 8.85 -7.94
CA ASN A 151 9.25 8.81 -8.67
C ASN A 151 9.46 9.02 -10.17
N GLY A 152 8.72 8.29 -10.97
CA GLY A 152 8.57 8.47 -12.42
C GLY A 152 7.09 8.27 -12.81
N GLY A 153 6.81 7.73 -13.98
CA GLY A 153 5.49 7.40 -14.47
C GLY A 153 4.48 8.54 -14.26
N ALA A 154 3.28 8.21 -13.79
CA ALA A 154 2.23 9.18 -13.48
C ALA A 154 2.56 10.07 -12.27
N HIS A 155 3.52 9.67 -11.42
CA HIS A 155 3.90 10.39 -10.20
C HIS A 155 4.96 11.49 -10.44
N SER A 156 5.41 11.72 -11.67
CA SER A 156 6.46 12.69 -11.98
C SER A 156 6.39 13.15 -13.44
N ASP A 157 6.84 14.39 -13.71
CA ASP A 157 7.07 14.90 -15.08
C ASP A 157 8.38 14.38 -15.68
N ALA A 158 9.12 13.51 -14.99
CA ALA A 158 10.36 12.92 -15.48
C ALA A 158 10.10 12.05 -16.72
N PRO A 159 11.06 11.98 -17.68
CA PRO A 159 10.96 11.11 -18.85
C PRO A 159 11.30 9.64 -18.49
N ILE A 160 10.62 9.09 -17.48
CA ILE A 160 10.74 7.71 -17.04
C ILE A 160 9.33 7.11 -17.03
N ASP A 161 9.14 5.93 -17.63
CA ASP A 161 7.83 5.28 -17.71
C ASP A 161 7.46 4.55 -16.42
N PHE A 162 8.43 3.98 -15.69
CA PHE A 162 8.20 3.29 -14.42
C PHE A 162 7.84 4.26 -13.30
N GLN A 163 6.87 3.89 -12.47
CA GLN A 163 6.24 4.79 -11.51
C GLN A 163 7.07 5.01 -10.24
N GLU A 164 7.66 3.94 -9.66
CA GLU A 164 8.41 4.05 -8.42
C GLU A 164 9.66 3.16 -8.40
N PHE A 165 10.71 3.71 -7.80
CA PHE A 165 11.96 3.01 -7.51
C PHE A 165 12.17 2.99 -6.00
N MET A 166 12.13 1.78 -5.42
CA MET A 166 12.12 1.56 -3.98
C MET A 166 13.39 0.88 -3.49
N ILE A 167 13.73 1.15 -2.23
CA ILE A 167 14.79 0.46 -1.49
C ILE A 167 14.19 -0.37 -0.34
N MET A 168 14.74 -1.56 -0.12
CA MET A 168 14.28 -2.52 0.88
C MET A 168 15.44 -2.95 1.81
N PRO A 169 15.39 -2.65 3.13
CA PRO A 169 16.46 -2.94 4.07
C PRO A 169 16.36 -4.37 4.64
N HIS A 170 16.69 -5.38 3.85
CA HIS A 170 16.61 -6.78 4.27
C HIS A 170 17.75 -7.27 5.16
N GLY A 171 18.90 -6.59 5.15
CA GLY A 171 20.13 -7.05 5.82
C GLY A 171 20.28 -6.61 7.27
N PHE A 172 19.21 -6.27 7.97
CA PHE A 172 19.25 -5.72 9.33
C PHE A 172 18.55 -6.63 10.34
N ALA A 173 18.95 -6.49 11.61
CA ALA A 173 18.41 -7.30 12.70
C ALA A 173 17.11 -6.74 13.29
N THR A 174 16.84 -5.44 13.13
CA THR A 174 15.67 -4.75 13.69
C THR A 174 15.07 -3.80 12.67
N PHE A 175 13.79 -3.49 12.84
CA PHE A 175 13.10 -2.50 12.02
C PHE A 175 13.76 -1.11 12.13
N SER A 176 14.07 -0.68 13.35
CA SER A 176 14.72 0.62 13.61
C SER A 176 16.06 0.76 12.90
N LYS A 177 16.89 -0.31 12.83
CA LYS A 177 18.15 -0.30 12.07
C LYS A 177 17.92 -0.27 10.55
N GLY A 178 16.93 -0.99 10.06
CA GLY A 178 16.51 -0.90 8.66
C GLY A 178 16.03 0.51 8.30
N LEU A 179 15.17 1.11 9.13
CA LEU A 179 14.66 2.48 8.95
C LEU A 179 15.80 3.51 8.99
N GLN A 180 16.77 3.38 9.91
CA GLN A 180 17.96 4.23 9.95
C GLN A 180 18.68 4.19 8.60
N ALA A 181 18.96 2.99 8.09
CA ALA A 181 19.71 2.80 6.85
C ALA A 181 19.01 3.46 5.65
N ILE A 182 17.70 3.23 5.45
CA ILE A 182 16.97 3.83 4.33
C ILE A 182 16.85 5.35 4.47
N THR A 183 16.81 5.89 5.69
CA THR A 183 16.83 7.34 5.93
C THR A 183 18.18 7.95 5.53
N GLU A 184 19.28 7.34 5.92
CA GLU A 184 20.64 7.77 5.56
C GLU A 184 20.85 7.70 4.04
N ILE A 185 20.36 6.65 3.38
CA ILE A 185 20.40 6.51 1.92
C ILE A 185 19.55 7.58 1.23
N PHE A 186 18.35 7.88 1.75
CA PHE A 186 17.52 8.96 1.22
C PHE A 186 18.25 10.30 1.23
N HIS A 187 18.95 10.64 2.32
CA HIS A 187 19.76 11.84 2.39
C HIS A 187 21.00 11.81 1.46
N ALA A 188 21.66 10.66 1.35
CA ALA A 188 22.76 10.47 0.40
C ALA A 188 22.28 10.64 -1.05
N LEU A 189 21.09 10.09 -1.39
CA LEU A 189 20.48 10.24 -2.71
C LEU A 189 20.21 11.71 -3.05
N LYS A 190 19.74 12.49 -2.07
CA LYS A 190 19.60 13.95 -2.24
C LYS A 190 20.93 14.60 -2.65
N GLY A 191 22.04 14.17 -2.03
CA GLY A 191 23.40 14.62 -2.37
C GLY A 191 23.81 14.22 -3.80
N VAL A 192 23.56 12.97 -4.19
CA VAL A 192 23.84 12.45 -5.54
C VAL A 192 23.09 13.25 -6.60
N LEU A 193 21.79 13.47 -6.40
CA LEU A 193 20.95 14.24 -7.34
C LEU A 193 21.41 15.69 -7.45
N LYS A 194 21.73 16.36 -6.34
CA LYS A 194 22.29 17.73 -6.35
C LYS A 194 23.61 17.83 -7.12
N LYS A 195 24.54 16.89 -6.93
CA LYS A 195 25.81 16.84 -7.68
C LYS A 195 25.62 16.71 -9.19
N LYS A 196 24.51 16.05 -9.60
CA LYS A 196 24.13 15.94 -11.02
C LYS A 196 23.31 17.13 -11.53
N GLY A 197 23.05 18.15 -10.72
CA GLY A 197 22.24 19.31 -11.09
C GLY A 197 20.75 19.00 -11.22
N LEU A 198 20.29 17.89 -10.63
CA LEU A 198 18.89 17.44 -10.70
C LEU A 198 18.05 17.98 -9.53
N SER A 199 16.73 18.08 -9.77
CA SER A 199 15.77 18.47 -8.75
C SER A 199 15.77 17.50 -7.57
N THR A 200 15.65 18.05 -6.35
CA THR A 200 15.41 17.31 -5.12
C THR A 200 14.06 17.66 -4.51
N ALA A 201 13.13 18.19 -5.31
CA ALA A 201 11.72 18.29 -4.94
C ALA A 201 11.13 16.88 -4.80
N VAL A 202 10.18 16.74 -3.88
CA VAL A 202 9.54 15.45 -3.61
C VAL A 202 8.14 15.42 -4.23
N GLY A 203 7.72 14.24 -4.67
CA GLY A 203 6.37 13.96 -5.13
C GLY A 203 5.39 13.70 -4.00
N ASP A 204 4.18 13.27 -4.35
CA ASP A 204 3.08 13.03 -3.42
C ASP A 204 3.40 12.00 -2.34
N GLU A 205 4.28 11.06 -2.62
CA GLU A 205 4.69 9.99 -1.70
C GLU A 205 6.02 10.24 -0.99
N GLY A 206 6.56 11.46 -1.12
CA GLY A 206 7.75 11.89 -0.41
C GLY A 206 9.10 11.48 -1.04
N GLY A 207 9.11 10.67 -2.11
CA GLY A 207 10.30 10.36 -2.91
C GLY A 207 10.67 11.52 -3.84
N PHE A 208 11.94 11.58 -4.29
CA PHE A 208 12.39 12.61 -5.23
C PHE A 208 11.77 12.42 -6.61
N ALA A 209 11.58 13.52 -7.33
CA ALA A 209 11.08 13.54 -8.71
C ALA A 209 12.09 14.20 -9.66
N PRO A 210 13.30 13.63 -9.83
CA PRO A 210 14.32 14.18 -10.71
C PRO A 210 14.04 13.85 -12.18
N LYS A 211 14.44 14.71 -13.10
CA LYS A 211 14.40 14.43 -14.55
C LYS A 211 15.55 13.50 -14.94
N LEU A 212 15.42 12.22 -14.65
CA LEU A 212 16.31 11.16 -15.09
C LEU A 212 15.82 10.57 -16.43
N GLU A 213 16.72 10.07 -17.25
CA GLU A 213 16.44 9.71 -18.64
C GLU A 213 15.97 8.26 -18.84
N SER A 214 16.13 7.40 -17.82
CA SER A 214 15.78 5.98 -17.91
C SER A 214 15.68 5.32 -16.53
N ALA A 215 15.08 4.13 -16.51
CA ALA A 215 15.06 3.27 -15.32
C ALA A 215 16.48 2.91 -14.85
N ASP A 216 17.40 2.61 -15.79
CA ASP A 216 18.81 2.34 -15.46
C ASP A 216 19.46 3.56 -14.76
N ALA A 217 19.21 4.80 -15.24
CA ALA A 217 19.76 6.01 -14.62
C ALA A 217 19.23 6.22 -13.18
N ALA A 218 17.98 5.87 -12.92
CA ALA A 218 17.39 5.92 -11.59
C ALA A 218 18.04 4.87 -10.67
N LEU A 219 18.16 3.62 -11.12
CA LEU A 219 18.79 2.53 -10.37
C LEU A 219 20.28 2.81 -10.10
N ASP A 220 21.00 3.37 -11.05
CA ASP A 220 22.42 3.77 -10.88
C ASP A 220 22.57 4.89 -9.84
N ALA A 221 21.65 5.87 -9.81
CA ALA A 221 21.66 6.93 -8.81
C ALA A 221 21.40 6.39 -7.40
N ILE A 222 20.46 5.44 -7.26
CA ILE A 222 20.17 4.75 -5.99
C ILE A 222 21.39 3.91 -5.57
N ALA A 223 21.98 3.14 -6.48
CA ALA A 223 23.17 2.33 -6.18
C ALA A 223 24.34 3.19 -5.67
N GLN A 224 24.55 4.37 -6.28
CA GLN A 224 25.56 5.33 -5.80
C GLN A 224 25.21 5.86 -4.41
N ALA A 225 23.94 6.18 -4.15
CA ALA A 225 23.49 6.67 -2.84
C ALA A 225 23.66 5.60 -1.72
N VAL A 226 23.37 4.34 -2.01
CA VAL A 226 23.61 3.21 -1.09
C VAL A 226 25.08 3.11 -0.73
N LYS A 227 25.96 3.22 -1.74
CA LYS A 227 27.41 3.20 -1.55
C LYS A 227 27.89 4.41 -0.74
N ASP A 228 27.42 5.62 -1.06
CA ASP A 228 27.81 6.87 -0.38
C ASP A 228 27.35 6.88 1.10
N ALA A 229 26.23 6.22 1.41
CA ALA A 229 25.76 6.02 2.77
C ALA A 229 26.50 4.90 3.53
N GLY A 230 27.43 4.18 2.90
CA GLY A 230 28.23 3.14 3.52
C GLY A 230 27.59 1.76 3.60
N TYR A 231 26.47 1.54 2.89
CA TYR A 231 25.76 0.26 2.85
C TYR A 231 26.11 -0.55 1.58
N LYS A 232 25.80 -1.85 1.61
CA LYS A 232 26.08 -2.78 0.51
C LYS A 232 24.80 -3.17 -0.21
N LEU A 233 24.69 -2.74 -1.47
CA LEU A 233 23.62 -3.16 -2.36
C LEU A 233 23.71 -4.67 -2.64
N GLY A 234 22.58 -5.37 -2.59
CA GLY A 234 22.51 -6.84 -2.72
C GLY A 234 22.85 -7.62 -1.44
N LYS A 235 23.21 -6.92 -0.35
CA LYS A 235 23.46 -7.55 0.96
C LYS A 235 22.60 -6.91 2.06
N ASP A 236 22.77 -5.62 2.27
CA ASP A 236 22.06 -4.84 3.28
C ASP A 236 20.76 -4.27 2.72
N ILE A 237 20.85 -3.76 1.50
CA ILE A 237 19.76 -3.11 0.77
C ILE A 237 19.50 -3.85 -0.54
N PHE A 238 18.22 -4.01 -0.86
CA PHE A 238 17.73 -4.55 -2.13
C PHE A 238 16.82 -3.52 -2.80
N LEU A 239 16.51 -3.74 -4.07
CA LEU A 239 15.70 -2.83 -4.87
C LEU A 239 14.33 -3.44 -5.17
N ALA A 240 13.32 -2.58 -5.28
CA ALA A 240 12.02 -2.94 -5.77
C ALA A 240 11.51 -1.88 -6.76
N LEU A 241 10.65 -2.31 -7.66
CA LEU A 241 10.02 -1.47 -8.68
C LEU A 241 8.51 -1.53 -8.53
N ASP A 242 7.85 -0.39 -8.70
CA ASP A 242 6.46 -0.31 -9.12
C ASP A 242 6.45 0.24 -10.54
N VAL A 243 5.99 -0.59 -11.47
CA VAL A 243 6.05 -0.27 -12.90
C VAL A 243 4.78 0.41 -13.36
N ALA A 244 3.62 0.06 -12.78
CA ALA A 244 2.30 0.49 -13.19
C ALA A 244 2.09 0.34 -14.71
N ALA A 245 2.37 -0.85 -15.24
CA ALA A 245 2.47 -1.10 -16.68
C ALA A 245 1.17 -0.84 -17.44
N SER A 246 0.01 -0.81 -16.78
CA SER A 246 -1.28 -0.41 -17.36
C SER A 246 -1.24 0.99 -17.98
N GLU A 247 -0.44 1.92 -17.42
CA GLU A 247 -0.33 3.31 -17.88
C GLU A 247 0.26 3.45 -19.31
N PHE A 248 1.06 2.49 -19.72
CA PHE A 248 1.70 2.50 -21.05
C PHE A 248 1.36 1.27 -21.90
N TYR A 249 0.36 0.48 -21.46
CA TYR A 249 -0.22 -0.61 -22.25
C TYR A 249 -1.14 -0.06 -23.34
N THR A 250 -1.09 -0.65 -24.53
CA THR A 250 -1.89 -0.22 -25.68
C THR A 250 -2.81 -1.30 -26.25
N GLY A 251 -2.93 -2.43 -25.54
CA GLY A 251 -3.68 -3.61 -25.98
C GLY A 251 -2.80 -4.59 -26.78
N ASN A 252 -3.33 -5.79 -27.01
CA ASN A 252 -2.67 -6.86 -27.79
C ASN A 252 -1.23 -7.15 -27.34
N GLU A 253 -1.02 -7.31 -26.02
CA GLU A 253 0.30 -7.56 -25.41
C GLU A 253 1.38 -6.53 -25.86
N THR A 254 0.99 -5.27 -26.08
CA THR A 254 1.91 -4.22 -26.55
C THR A 254 2.04 -3.11 -25.51
N TYR A 255 3.28 -2.78 -25.16
CA TYR A 255 3.69 -1.74 -24.22
C TYR A 255 4.49 -0.67 -24.93
N VAL A 256 4.26 0.61 -24.64
CA VAL A 256 4.94 1.74 -25.28
C VAL A 256 5.52 2.67 -24.23
N PHE A 257 6.83 2.80 -24.18
CA PHE A 257 7.54 3.72 -23.27
C PHE A 257 7.36 5.18 -23.74
N LYS A 258 6.15 5.72 -23.50
CA LYS A 258 5.71 7.02 -24.04
C LYS A 258 6.48 8.21 -23.49
N LYS A 259 6.95 8.11 -22.24
CA LYS A 259 7.62 9.21 -21.54
C LYS A 259 9.13 9.24 -21.83
N SER A 260 9.73 8.10 -22.08
CA SER A 260 11.18 7.98 -22.30
C SER A 260 11.55 7.84 -23.79
N SER A 261 11.68 6.61 -24.26
CA SER A 261 12.29 6.30 -25.56
C SER A 261 11.32 6.25 -26.74
N GLY A 262 10.01 6.15 -26.49
CA GLY A 262 9.01 5.81 -27.50
C GLY A 262 9.07 4.35 -27.97
N GLN A 263 9.91 3.52 -27.34
CA GLN A 263 10.07 2.12 -27.70
C GLN A 263 8.76 1.36 -27.51
N LYS A 264 8.43 0.53 -28.51
CA LYS A 264 7.32 -0.43 -28.43
C LYS A 264 7.91 -1.80 -28.09
N LEU A 265 7.30 -2.46 -27.12
CA LEU A 265 7.69 -3.79 -26.67
C LEU A 265 6.46 -4.70 -26.69
N THR A 266 6.63 -5.94 -27.12
CA THR A 266 5.68 -7.02 -26.90
C THR A 266 5.74 -7.49 -25.46
N GLY A 267 4.75 -8.28 -25.00
CA GLY A 267 4.79 -8.89 -23.67
C GLY A 267 6.05 -9.71 -23.43
N ASP A 268 6.52 -10.46 -24.42
CA ASP A 268 7.76 -11.25 -24.31
C ASP A 268 8.99 -10.35 -24.16
N GLU A 269 9.06 -9.26 -24.91
CA GLU A 269 10.15 -8.28 -24.80
C GLU A 269 10.13 -7.53 -23.47
N MET A 270 8.94 -7.26 -22.89
CA MET A 270 8.82 -6.71 -21.54
C MET A 270 9.37 -7.68 -20.49
N VAL A 271 9.06 -8.97 -20.60
CA VAL A 271 9.59 -10.01 -19.67
C VAL A 271 11.13 -10.06 -19.75
N GLU A 272 11.71 -10.05 -20.96
CA GLU A 272 13.17 -10.01 -21.13
C GLU A 272 13.79 -8.70 -20.64
N PHE A 273 13.09 -7.56 -20.78
CA PHE A 273 13.53 -6.28 -20.21
C PHE A 273 13.69 -6.38 -18.69
N TYR A 274 12.70 -6.94 -17.97
CA TYR A 274 12.82 -7.16 -16.52
C TYR A 274 13.91 -8.17 -16.17
N ALA A 275 14.06 -9.25 -16.94
CA ALA A 275 15.12 -10.24 -16.72
C ALA A 275 16.51 -9.59 -16.81
N ARG A 276 16.72 -8.68 -17.77
CA ARG A 276 17.96 -7.89 -17.90
C ARG A 276 18.19 -6.98 -16.70
N LEU A 277 17.15 -6.28 -16.22
CA LEU A 277 17.27 -5.42 -15.04
C LEU A 277 17.62 -6.22 -13.79
N CYS A 278 16.93 -7.34 -13.56
CA CYS A 278 17.19 -8.23 -12.41
C CYS A 278 18.58 -8.87 -12.46
N ALA A 279 19.12 -9.12 -13.66
CA ALA A 279 20.50 -9.61 -13.82
C ALA A 279 21.56 -8.53 -13.50
N LYS A 280 21.24 -7.26 -13.76
CA LYS A 280 22.16 -6.13 -13.55
C LYS A 280 22.09 -5.58 -12.12
N TYR A 281 20.90 -5.54 -11.53
CA TYR A 281 20.64 -4.94 -10.22
C TYR A 281 20.00 -5.97 -9.28
N PRO A 282 20.22 -5.89 -7.95
CA PRO A 282 19.59 -6.79 -6.99
C PRO A 282 18.12 -6.40 -6.73
N ILE A 283 17.29 -6.47 -7.79
CA ILE A 283 15.86 -6.26 -7.74
C ILE A 283 15.20 -7.54 -7.22
N VAL A 284 14.49 -7.44 -6.11
CA VAL A 284 13.83 -8.56 -5.46
C VAL A 284 12.32 -8.50 -5.54
N SER A 285 11.74 -7.39 -6.03
CA SER A 285 10.30 -7.22 -6.15
C SER A 285 9.97 -6.32 -7.35
N ILE A 286 8.95 -6.73 -8.13
CA ILE A 286 8.37 -5.96 -9.24
C ILE A 286 6.85 -5.95 -9.03
N GLU A 287 6.27 -4.77 -8.86
CA GLU A 287 4.85 -4.52 -8.75
C GLU A 287 4.31 -4.09 -10.10
N ASP A 288 3.15 -4.64 -10.47
CA ASP A 288 2.43 -4.38 -11.72
C ASP A 288 3.33 -4.28 -12.96
N GLY A 289 4.19 -5.31 -13.11
CA GLY A 289 5.10 -5.44 -14.25
C GLY A 289 4.39 -5.67 -15.59
N CYS A 290 3.10 -6.02 -15.57
CA CYS A 290 2.24 -6.15 -16.74
C CYS A 290 0.91 -5.45 -16.46
N ALA A 291 0.17 -5.10 -17.52
CA ALA A 291 -1.15 -4.48 -17.40
C ALA A 291 -2.16 -5.41 -16.68
N GLU A 292 -3.11 -4.83 -15.95
CA GLU A 292 -4.12 -5.55 -15.16
C GLU A 292 -4.95 -6.54 -15.98
N GLY A 293 -5.17 -6.25 -17.27
CA GLY A 293 -5.89 -7.11 -18.20
C GLY A 293 -5.03 -8.15 -18.94
N ASP A 294 -3.69 -8.04 -18.89
CA ASP A 294 -2.77 -8.88 -19.67
C ASP A 294 -2.29 -10.11 -18.89
N TRP A 295 -3.21 -10.98 -18.55
CA TRP A 295 -2.94 -12.22 -17.80
C TRP A 295 -1.98 -13.17 -18.52
N VAL A 296 -1.87 -13.09 -19.85
CA VAL A 296 -0.94 -13.90 -20.64
C VAL A 296 0.49 -13.49 -20.37
N THR A 297 0.81 -12.20 -20.48
CA THR A 297 2.15 -11.68 -20.18
C THR A 297 2.49 -11.82 -18.69
N TRP A 298 1.53 -11.63 -17.79
CA TRP A 298 1.70 -11.88 -16.36
C TRP A 298 2.13 -13.34 -16.09
N LYS A 299 1.52 -14.30 -16.76
CA LYS A 299 1.91 -15.71 -16.60
C LYS A 299 3.33 -15.97 -17.11
N LYS A 300 3.70 -15.42 -18.28
CA LYS A 300 5.07 -15.51 -18.82
C LYS A 300 6.09 -14.88 -17.87
N LEU A 301 5.79 -13.70 -17.30
CA LEU A 301 6.63 -13.04 -16.32
C LEU A 301 6.82 -13.89 -15.07
N THR A 302 5.74 -14.53 -14.58
CA THR A 302 5.78 -15.40 -13.41
C THR A 302 6.63 -16.63 -13.67
N ASP A 303 6.49 -17.26 -14.82
CA ASP A 303 7.29 -18.43 -15.20
C ASP A 303 8.78 -18.10 -15.34
N LYS A 304 9.09 -16.89 -15.82
CA LYS A 304 10.48 -16.45 -16.02
C LYS A 304 11.18 -16.03 -14.73
N LEU A 305 10.53 -15.21 -13.89
CA LEU A 305 11.16 -14.55 -12.73
C LEU A 305 10.60 -14.96 -11.38
N GLY A 306 9.42 -15.58 -11.31
CA GLY A 306 8.72 -15.83 -10.04
C GLY A 306 9.44 -16.74 -9.06
N SER A 307 10.46 -17.50 -9.48
CA SER A 307 11.30 -18.32 -8.59
C SER A 307 12.36 -17.50 -7.83
N THR A 308 12.72 -16.32 -8.33
CA THR A 308 13.80 -15.48 -7.78
C THR A 308 13.34 -14.09 -7.37
N THR A 309 12.21 -13.63 -7.91
CA THR A 309 11.70 -12.27 -7.75
C THR A 309 10.25 -12.32 -7.27
N GLN A 310 9.92 -11.47 -6.31
CA GLN A 310 8.55 -11.21 -5.90
C GLN A 310 7.84 -10.46 -7.02
N LEU A 311 6.70 -10.95 -7.44
CA LEU A 311 5.84 -10.36 -8.46
C LEU A 311 4.53 -9.97 -7.80
N VAL A 312 4.34 -8.67 -7.58
CA VAL A 312 3.23 -8.12 -6.80
C VAL A 312 2.13 -7.67 -7.74
N GLY A 313 0.93 -8.21 -7.56
CA GLY A 313 -0.28 -7.70 -8.24
C GLY A 313 -0.96 -6.63 -7.36
N ASP A 314 -0.98 -5.39 -7.84
CA ASP A 314 -1.78 -4.28 -7.32
C ASP A 314 -3.08 -4.17 -8.11
N ASP A 315 -3.08 -3.54 -9.27
CA ASP A 315 -4.26 -3.43 -10.14
C ASP A 315 -4.73 -4.81 -10.64
N LEU A 316 -3.82 -5.77 -10.75
CA LEU A 316 -4.17 -7.17 -11.11
C LEU A 316 -5.15 -7.81 -10.10
N PHE A 317 -5.03 -7.52 -8.81
CA PHE A 317 -5.79 -8.17 -7.74
C PHE A 317 -6.74 -7.24 -6.97
N VAL A 318 -6.49 -5.93 -6.98
CA VAL A 318 -7.27 -4.87 -6.31
C VAL A 318 -7.72 -5.23 -4.88
N THR A 319 -6.86 -5.92 -4.12
CA THR A 319 -7.16 -6.44 -2.77
C THR A 319 -8.39 -7.37 -2.73
N ASN A 320 -8.82 -7.91 -3.85
CA ASN A 320 -10.05 -8.70 -3.98
C ASN A 320 -9.74 -10.21 -4.02
N VAL A 321 -10.33 -10.96 -3.09
CA VAL A 321 -10.14 -12.41 -2.96
C VAL A 321 -10.51 -13.20 -4.23
N LYS A 322 -11.44 -12.70 -5.06
CA LYS A 322 -11.84 -13.35 -6.32
C LYS A 322 -10.70 -13.30 -7.35
N PHE A 323 -10.09 -12.12 -7.53
CA PHE A 323 -8.97 -11.94 -8.45
C PHE A 323 -7.70 -12.61 -7.93
N LEU A 324 -7.44 -12.51 -6.62
CA LEU A 324 -6.33 -13.24 -5.98
C LEU A 324 -6.48 -14.75 -6.16
N LYS A 325 -7.68 -15.30 -5.94
CA LYS A 325 -7.98 -16.73 -6.17
C LYS A 325 -7.69 -17.14 -7.61
N LYS A 326 -8.09 -16.33 -8.59
CA LYS A 326 -7.77 -16.55 -10.00
C LYS A 326 -6.24 -16.62 -10.23
N GLY A 327 -5.49 -15.67 -9.64
CA GLY A 327 -4.02 -15.66 -9.72
C GLY A 327 -3.40 -16.93 -9.13
N ILE A 328 -3.88 -17.36 -7.96
CA ILE A 328 -3.44 -18.58 -7.29
C ILE A 328 -3.71 -19.80 -8.18
N ASP A 329 -4.93 -19.94 -8.71
CA ASP A 329 -5.34 -21.09 -9.50
C ASP A 329 -4.59 -21.19 -10.83
N THR A 330 -4.19 -20.07 -11.41
CA THR A 330 -3.42 -20.01 -12.67
C THR A 330 -1.91 -19.94 -12.47
N GLY A 331 -1.45 -19.82 -11.22
CA GLY A 331 -0.03 -19.64 -10.91
C GLY A 331 0.54 -18.34 -11.48
N THR A 332 -0.22 -17.24 -11.36
CA THR A 332 0.10 -15.90 -11.89
C THR A 332 0.43 -14.96 -10.74
N ALA A 333 1.56 -14.28 -10.81
CA ALA A 333 2.18 -13.52 -9.71
C ALA A 333 2.57 -14.44 -8.53
N ASN A 334 3.06 -13.88 -7.41
CA ASN A 334 3.38 -14.61 -6.18
C ASN A 334 3.22 -13.75 -4.92
N SER A 335 2.67 -12.53 -5.10
CA SER A 335 2.42 -11.56 -4.04
C SER A 335 1.22 -10.69 -4.39
N ILE A 336 0.53 -10.19 -3.38
CA ILE A 336 -0.54 -9.20 -3.51
C ILE A 336 -0.16 -7.90 -2.83
N LEU A 337 -0.46 -6.75 -3.45
CA LEU A 337 -0.52 -5.48 -2.75
C LEU A 337 -1.88 -5.34 -2.08
N VAL A 338 -1.90 -4.93 -0.81
CA VAL A 338 -3.11 -4.84 0.00
C VAL A 338 -3.36 -3.39 0.36
N LYS A 339 -4.37 -2.80 -0.25
CA LYS A 339 -4.83 -1.42 -0.03
C LYS A 339 -6.22 -1.46 0.59
N VAL A 340 -6.35 -1.07 1.84
CA VAL A 340 -7.61 -1.18 2.61
C VAL A 340 -8.83 -0.57 1.91
N ASN A 341 -8.62 0.52 1.14
CA ASN A 341 -9.70 1.21 0.46
C ASN A 341 -10.08 0.60 -0.92
N GLN A 342 -9.24 -0.26 -1.51
CA GLN A 342 -9.58 -0.97 -2.76
C GLN A 342 -10.71 -1.97 -2.55
N ILE A 343 -10.82 -2.52 -1.34
CA ILE A 343 -11.88 -3.47 -0.97
C ILE A 343 -12.92 -2.84 -0.03
N GLY A 344 -12.53 -1.97 0.90
CA GLY A 344 -13.40 -1.07 1.63
C GLY A 344 -13.93 -1.57 2.97
N SER A 345 -13.42 -2.67 3.54
CA SER A 345 -13.63 -3.07 4.94
C SER A 345 -12.38 -3.74 5.53
N LEU A 346 -12.26 -3.71 6.84
CA LEU A 346 -11.16 -4.39 7.54
C LEU A 346 -11.26 -5.91 7.39
N THR A 347 -12.46 -6.48 7.53
CA THR A 347 -12.68 -7.92 7.40
C THR A 347 -12.22 -8.43 6.03
N GLU A 348 -12.68 -7.81 4.94
CA GLU A 348 -12.29 -8.23 3.58
C GLU A 348 -10.79 -8.02 3.33
N THR A 349 -10.19 -6.99 3.95
CA THR A 349 -8.73 -6.76 3.91
C THR A 349 -7.97 -7.93 4.56
N LEU A 350 -8.40 -8.36 5.73
CA LEU A 350 -7.79 -9.48 6.44
C LEU A 350 -7.99 -10.80 5.68
N ASP A 351 -9.17 -11.03 5.09
CA ASP A 351 -9.45 -12.20 4.24
C ASP A 351 -8.50 -12.27 3.04
N ALA A 352 -8.19 -11.13 2.40
CA ALA A 352 -7.24 -11.09 1.28
C ALA A 352 -5.81 -11.45 1.73
N VAL A 353 -5.37 -10.96 2.89
CA VAL A 353 -4.05 -11.30 3.45
C VAL A 353 -4.00 -12.80 3.82
N GLU A 354 -5.02 -13.32 4.48
CA GLU A 354 -5.09 -14.72 4.87
C GLU A 354 -5.09 -15.65 3.66
N LEU A 355 -5.89 -15.33 2.63
CA LEU A 355 -5.91 -16.10 1.39
C LEU A 355 -4.53 -16.13 0.70
N ALA A 356 -3.83 -14.99 0.67
CA ALA A 356 -2.48 -14.92 0.13
C ALA A 356 -1.53 -15.84 0.91
N GLN A 357 -1.43 -15.66 2.23
CA GLN A 357 -0.48 -16.36 3.08
C GLN A 357 -0.72 -17.89 3.11
N THR A 358 -1.97 -18.32 3.17
CA THR A 358 -2.34 -19.74 3.17
C THR A 358 -2.03 -20.45 1.84
N ASN A 359 -1.92 -19.66 0.74
CA ASN A 359 -1.54 -20.16 -0.58
C ASN A 359 -0.10 -19.84 -0.99
N ARG A 360 0.78 -19.49 -0.04
CA ARG A 360 2.21 -19.19 -0.25
C ARG A 360 2.48 -17.93 -1.10
N TYR A 361 1.50 -17.07 -1.24
CA TYR A 361 1.70 -15.71 -1.72
C TYR A 361 2.13 -14.83 -0.55
N THR A 362 3.00 -13.87 -0.81
CA THR A 362 3.28 -12.81 0.16
C THR A 362 2.20 -11.72 0.04
N ALA A 363 2.07 -10.93 1.08
CA ALA A 363 1.20 -9.76 1.09
C ALA A 363 2.02 -8.52 1.51
N VAL A 364 1.80 -7.41 0.82
CA VAL A 364 2.43 -6.13 1.10
C VAL A 364 1.34 -5.15 1.51
N LEU A 365 1.30 -4.71 2.76
CA LEU A 365 0.36 -3.66 3.20
C LEU A 365 0.80 -2.33 2.58
N SER A 366 -0.13 -1.61 1.96
CA SER A 366 0.20 -0.43 1.18
C SER A 366 -0.66 0.78 1.56
N HIS A 367 -0.02 1.95 1.48
CA HIS A 367 -0.66 3.25 1.46
C HIS A 367 -1.34 3.53 0.11
N ARG A 368 -1.91 4.73 -0.02
CA ARG A 368 -2.32 5.31 -1.30
C ARG A 368 -1.59 6.64 -1.53
N SER A 369 -1.72 7.19 -2.76
CA SER A 369 -1.13 8.50 -3.09
C SER A 369 -1.74 9.64 -2.26
N GLY A 370 -3.04 9.63 -2.00
CA GLY A 370 -3.71 10.51 -1.04
C GLY A 370 -3.83 9.86 0.33
N GLU A 371 -3.05 10.32 1.29
CA GLU A 371 -3.00 9.78 2.65
C GLU A 371 -3.35 10.85 3.69
N THR A 372 -3.51 10.40 4.92
CA THR A 372 -3.65 11.24 6.12
C THR A 372 -2.58 10.84 7.13
N GLU A 373 -2.60 11.43 8.33
CA GLU A 373 -1.76 11.00 9.45
C GLU A 373 -2.22 9.66 10.07
N ASP A 374 -3.33 9.07 9.63
CA ASP A 374 -3.78 7.75 10.09
C ASP A 374 -2.71 6.70 9.80
N ALA A 375 -2.38 5.90 10.83
CA ALA A 375 -1.30 4.91 10.76
C ALA A 375 -1.81 3.46 10.85
N THR A 376 -3.10 3.22 10.68
CA THR A 376 -3.75 1.92 10.87
C THR A 376 -3.10 0.80 10.05
N ILE A 377 -2.62 1.09 8.83
CA ILE A 377 -1.96 0.08 7.99
C ILE A 377 -0.67 -0.46 8.62
N ALA A 378 0.01 0.30 9.47
CA ALA A 378 1.17 -0.18 10.23
C ALA A 378 0.77 -1.23 11.26
N ASP A 379 -0.34 -1.00 11.98
CA ASP A 379 -0.89 -1.97 12.92
C ASP A 379 -1.38 -3.24 12.20
N ILE A 380 -2.07 -3.11 11.05
CA ILE A 380 -2.53 -4.25 10.26
C ILE A 380 -1.34 -5.08 9.75
N ALA A 381 -0.25 -4.44 9.29
CA ALA A 381 0.94 -5.14 8.82
C ALA A 381 1.56 -6.02 9.90
N VAL A 382 1.63 -5.54 11.15
CA VAL A 382 2.15 -6.32 12.27
C VAL A 382 1.10 -7.35 12.75
N ALA A 383 -0.18 -6.99 12.76
CA ALA A 383 -1.26 -7.90 13.16
C ALA A 383 -1.28 -9.18 12.31
N THR A 384 -1.13 -9.03 11.01
CA THR A 384 -1.15 -10.14 10.05
C THR A 384 0.19 -10.86 9.91
N ASN A 385 1.27 -10.34 10.53
CA ASN A 385 2.64 -10.80 10.32
C ASN A 385 3.00 -10.89 8.80
N CYS A 386 2.46 -10.01 7.96
CA CYS A 386 2.65 -10.09 6.50
C CYS A 386 4.10 -9.84 6.07
N GLY A 387 4.90 -9.19 6.91
CA GLY A 387 6.34 -9.04 6.75
C GLY A 387 6.78 -7.92 5.81
N GLN A 388 5.86 -7.22 5.13
CA GLN A 388 6.18 -6.12 4.20
C GLN A 388 5.18 -4.98 4.29
N ILE A 389 5.66 -3.75 4.08
CA ILE A 389 4.83 -2.54 4.01
C ILE A 389 5.39 -1.57 2.96
N LYS A 390 4.50 -1.06 2.10
CA LYS A 390 4.78 0.00 1.13
C LYS A 390 4.06 1.26 1.61
N THR A 391 4.80 2.26 2.11
CA THR A 391 4.19 3.44 2.73
C THR A 391 4.91 4.75 2.36
N GLY A 392 5.44 4.80 1.13
CA GLY A 392 6.11 5.97 0.58
C GLY A 392 7.53 6.14 1.12
N SER A 393 8.03 7.36 1.06
CA SER A 393 9.41 7.71 1.41
C SER A 393 9.56 8.19 2.85
N LEU A 394 10.76 8.69 3.17
CA LEU A 394 11.19 9.17 4.50
C LEU A 394 10.90 10.65 4.72
N SER A 395 9.97 11.23 3.96
CA SER A 395 9.53 12.62 4.06
C SER A 395 8.01 12.71 3.90
N ARG A 396 7.40 13.82 4.31
CA ARG A 396 5.95 14.08 4.45
C ARG A 396 5.34 13.28 5.60
N THR A 397 4.61 13.97 6.47
CA THR A 397 4.07 13.40 7.72
C THR A 397 3.07 12.27 7.47
N ASP A 398 2.30 12.36 6.40
CA ASP A 398 1.38 11.32 5.93
C ASP A 398 2.07 9.98 5.65
N ARG A 399 3.37 9.97 5.35
CA ARG A 399 4.21 8.77 5.18
C ARG A 399 4.93 8.39 6.47
N THR A 400 5.64 9.35 7.07
CA THR A 400 6.44 9.09 8.28
C THR A 400 5.59 8.71 9.48
N ALA A 401 4.30 9.05 9.53
CA ALA A 401 3.39 8.60 10.58
C ALA A 401 3.33 7.07 10.70
N LYS A 402 3.35 6.34 9.57
CA LYS A 402 3.31 4.88 9.53
C LYS A 402 4.64 4.28 10.02
N TYR A 403 5.78 4.84 9.59
CA TYR A 403 7.09 4.44 10.10
C TYR A 403 7.24 4.69 11.61
N ASN A 404 6.77 5.84 12.08
CA ASN A 404 6.78 6.18 13.50
C ASN A 404 5.89 5.22 14.32
N GLN A 405 4.75 4.79 13.77
CA GLN A 405 3.91 3.79 14.42
C GLN A 405 4.62 2.44 14.53
N LEU A 406 5.32 2.00 13.49
CA LEU A 406 6.11 0.77 13.53
C LEU A 406 7.25 0.83 14.56
N LEU A 407 7.90 1.99 14.74
CA LEU A 407 8.87 2.20 15.82
C LEU A 407 8.24 2.05 17.21
N ARG A 408 7.03 2.60 17.42
CA ARG A 408 6.26 2.44 18.67
C ARG A 408 5.90 0.98 18.91
N ILE A 409 5.48 0.27 17.87
CA ILE A 409 5.16 -1.17 17.95
C ILE A 409 6.42 -1.99 18.28
N GLU A 410 7.57 -1.69 17.63
CA GLU A 410 8.84 -2.34 17.95
C GLU A 410 9.21 -2.15 19.42
N GLN A 411 9.04 -0.93 19.94
CA GLN A 411 9.29 -0.62 21.36
C GLN A 411 8.34 -1.39 22.28
N LEU A 412 7.04 -1.46 21.96
CA LEU A 412 6.05 -2.20 22.76
C LEU A 412 6.33 -3.71 22.79
N LEU A 413 6.79 -4.28 21.69
CA LEU A 413 7.16 -5.69 21.59
C LEU A 413 8.49 -5.98 22.31
N GLY A 414 9.40 -5.02 22.35
CA GLY A 414 10.71 -5.16 22.99
C GLY A 414 11.48 -6.37 22.43
N ARG A 415 11.97 -7.24 23.31
CA ARG A 415 12.71 -8.46 22.92
C ARG A 415 11.90 -9.48 22.10
N ASN A 416 10.58 -9.34 22.04
CA ASN A 416 9.70 -10.22 21.28
C ASN A 416 9.51 -9.73 19.83
N ALA A 417 10.00 -8.54 19.50
CA ALA A 417 9.95 -8.02 18.13
C ALA A 417 10.79 -8.89 17.20
N VAL A 418 10.22 -9.25 16.07
CA VAL A 418 10.91 -10.01 15.01
C VAL A 418 10.90 -9.16 13.76
N TYR A 419 12.06 -8.79 13.27
CA TYR A 419 12.13 -8.11 11.98
C TYR A 419 12.13 -9.14 10.85
N ALA A 420 11.21 -8.98 9.88
CA ALA A 420 11.01 -9.99 8.84
C ALA A 420 12.27 -10.22 7.98
N GLY A 421 13.03 -9.15 7.66
CA GLY A 421 14.25 -9.27 6.87
C GLY A 421 14.02 -10.07 5.57
N ARG A 422 14.93 -10.95 5.21
CA ARG A 422 14.81 -11.77 3.98
C ARG A 422 13.66 -12.77 4.01
N SER A 423 13.14 -13.14 5.18
CA SER A 423 12.01 -14.07 5.27
C SER A 423 10.69 -13.46 4.80
N ALA A 424 10.64 -12.14 4.56
CA ALA A 424 9.48 -11.45 4.01
C ALA A 424 9.21 -11.78 2.53
N LEU A 425 10.25 -12.18 1.78
CA LEU A 425 10.15 -12.49 0.35
C LEU A 425 9.59 -13.91 0.12
N PRO A 426 8.97 -14.17 -1.05
CA PRO A 426 8.52 -15.51 -1.40
C PRO A 426 9.67 -16.51 -1.29
N LYS A 427 9.43 -17.64 -0.65
CA LYS A 427 10.39 -18.75 -0.69
C LYS A 427 10.37 -19.31 -2.10
N GLY A 428 11.53 -19.45 -2.74
CA GLY A 428 11.63 -20.06 -4.07
C GLY A 428 10.83 -21.35 -4.14
N ARG A 429 10.01 -21.46 -5.20
CA ARG A 429 9.19 -22.64 -5.46
C ARG A 429 10.05 -23.76 -6.01
#